data_ffed51e1f29afbffa0564298c56f3779
#
_entry.id   ffed51e1f29afbffa0564298c56f3779
#
_cell.length_a   1.000
_cell.length_b   1.000
_cell.length_c   1.000
_cell.angle_alpha   90.00
_cell.angle_beta   90.00
_cell.angle_gamma   90.00
#
_symmetry.space_group_name_H-M   'P 1'
#
loop_
_entity.id
_entity.type
_entity.pdbx_description
1 polymer ?
#
loop_
_entity_poly.entity_id
_entity_poly.type
_entity_poly.pdbx_seq_one_letter_code
_entity_poly.pdbx_strand_id
1 'polypeptide(L)'
;MNHIINESSVNNKTSITKKKSTCRNCHGGCGVIFHIQDEKIIKIEGDPEHPMNKGALCPMGAAALEQIYNPKRLKYPMRRVGARGEGKWERITWDEAYDEIVTKIKETQAEFGEESIWVGTGTGRHHFAYVSRFANAIGTPNWCEPGTAQCFRPRVHGSVITMGQLPICVYTNEEM
;
A
#
# COMPACT_ATOMS: atom_id res chain seq x y z
N MET A 1 -23.55 23.58 -57.15
CA MET A 1 -24.08 23.17 -55.87
C MET A 1 -22.90 22.80 -54.98
N ASN A 2 -22.43 23.74 -54.15
CA ASN A 2 -21.29 23.55 -53.26
C ASN A 2 -21.79 22.99 -51.94
N HIS A 3 -21.43 21.75 -51.62
CA HIS A 3 -21.56 21.20 -50.28
C HIS A 3 -20.36 21.63 -49.44
N ILE A 4 -20.60 22.60 -48.61
CA ILE A 4 -19.67 23.00 -47.50
C ILE A 4 -19.80 21.93 -46.43
N ILE A 5 -18.78 21.08 -46.29
CA ILE A 5 -18.65 20.18 -45.18
C ILE A 5 -18.12 21.01 -43.99
N ASN A 6 -18.98 21.21 -43.02
CA ASN A 6 -18.65 21.94 -41.81
C ASN A 6 -17.89 20.97 -40.85
N GLU A 7 -16.56 21.02 -40.90
CA GLU A 7 -15.72 20.34 -39.93
C GLU A 7 -15.76 21.11 -38.60
N SER A 8 -16.77 20.83 -37.79
CA SER A 8 -16.72 21.17 -36.38
C SER A 8 -15.81 20.15 -35.68
N SER A 9 -14.50 20.44 -35.71
CA SER A 9 -13.52 19.74 -34.87
C SER A 9 -13.88 19.94 -33.40
N VAL A 10 -14.47 18.92 -32.80
CA VAL A 10 -14.66 18.83 -31.35
C VAL A 10 -13.27 18.73 -30.70
N ASN A 11 -12.71 19.87 -30.38
CA ASN A 11 -11.47 19.98 -29.58
C ASN A 11 -11.81 19.68 -28.12
N ASN A 12 -12.09 18.41 -27.82
CA ASN A 12 -12.28 17.94 -26.43
C ASN A 12 -10.90 17.84 -25.75
N LYS A 13 -10.29 18.99 -25.46
CA LYS A 13 -9.13 19.07 -24.57
C LYS A 13 -9.61 18.74 -23.18
N THR A 14 -9.60 17.47 -22.82
CA THR A 14 -9.83 17.02 -21.44
C THR A 14 -8.83 17.76 -20.54
N SER A 15 -9.34 18.58 -19.64
CA SER A 15 -8.52 19.42 -18.78
C SER A 15 -7.77 18.55 -17.78
N ILE A 16 -6.46 18.75 -17.66
CA ILE A 16 -5.65 18.09 -16.63
C ILE A 16 -5.85 18.84 -15.31
N THR A 17 -6.33 18.12 -14.30
CA THR A 17 -6.46 18.63 -12.93
C THR A 17 -5.24 18.24 -12.11
N LYS A 18 -4.65 19.19 -11.37
CA LYS A 18 -3.54 18.94 -10.45
C LYS A 18 -4.05 18.84 -9.01
N LYS A 19 -3.65 17.78 -8.28
CA LYS A 19 -3.99 17.62 -6.85
C LYS A 19 -2.74 17.32 -6.05
N LYS A 20 -2.54 18.09 -4.97
CA LYS A 20 -1.48 17.82 -4.00
C LYS A 20 -1.86 16.64 -3.10
N SER A 21 -0.87 15.84 -2.75
CA SER A 21 -1.02 14.67 -1.90
C SER A 21 0.31 14.27 -1.27
N THR A 22 0.36 13.13 -0.61
CA THR A 22 1.55 12.58 0.01
C THR A 22 1.91 11.24 -0.60
N CYS A 23 3.19 11.05 -0.93
CA CYS A 23 3.71 9.75 -1.34
C CYS A 23 3.71 8.77 -0.17
N ARG A 24 3.19 7.55 -0.41
CA ARG A 24 3.06 6.51 0.62
C ARG A 24 3.89 5.26 0.36
N ASN A 25 4.83 5.31 -0.58
CA ASN A 25 5.68 4.15 -0.92
C ASN A 25 6.72 3.83 0.17
N CYS A 26 7.03 4.79 1.03
CA CYS A 26 7.95 4.59 2.16
C CYS A 26 7.56 5.51 3.34
N HIS A 27 8.41 5.60 4.36
CA HIS A 27 8.20 6.49 5.52
C HIS A 27 8.46 7.98 5.24
N GLY A 28 9.06 8.33 4.12
CA GLY A 28 9.51 9.69 3.83
C GLY A 28 8.40 10.73 3.81
N GLY A 29 7.17 10.34 3.45
CA GLY A 29 6.03 11.27 3.46
C GLY A 29 6.16 12.44 2.49
N CYS A 30 6.93 12.28 1.40
CA CYS A 30 7.17 13.33 0.41
C CYS A 30 5.87 13.89 -0.16
N GLY A 31 5.78 15.21 -0.29
CA GLY A 31 4.69 15.87 -0.99
C GLY A 31 4.76 15.59 -2.49
N VAL A 32 3.62 15.27 -3.08
CA VAL A 32 3.51 14.98 -4.51
C VAL A 32 2.33 15.74 -5.13
N ILE A 33 2.44 15.97 -6.43
CA ILE A 33 1.37 16.51 -7.26
C ILE A 33 0.94 15.45 -8.25
N PHE A 34 -0.31 15.04 -8.16
CA PHE A 34 -0.95 14.18 -9.15
C PHE A 34 -1.55 15.01 -10.28
N HIS A 35 -1.22 14.65 -11.51
CA HIS A 35 -1.89 15.14 -12.70
C HIS A 35 -2.97 14.13 -13.08
N ILE A 36 -4.21 14.57 -13.07
CA ILE A 36 -5.38 13.71 -13.29
C ILE A 36 -6.06 14.13 -14.59
N GLN A 37 -6.31 13.17 -15.46
CA GLN A 37 -7.07 13.31 -16.67
C GLN A 37 -8.03 12.13 -16.78
N ASP A 38 -9.30 12.37 -17.08
CA ASP A 38 -10.33 11.33 -17.21
C ASP A 38 -10.34 10.35 -16.02
N GLU A 39 -10.32 10.90 -14.80
CA GLU A 39 -10.29 10.15 -13.53
C GLU A 39 -9.04 9.25 -13.34
N LYS A 40 -8.05 9.36 -14.21
CA LYS A 40 -6.80 8.62 -14.10
C LYS A 40 -5.63 9.54 -13.78
N ILE A 41 -4.74 9.08 -12.92
CA ILE A 41 -3.47 9.77 -12.66
C ILE A 41 -2.55 9.45 -13.83
N ILE A 42 -2.18 10.46 -14.61
CA ILE A 42 -1.31 10.32 -15.80
C ILE A 42 0.15 10.69 -15.51
N LYS A 43 0.40 11.44 -14.42
CA LYS A 43 1.75 11.85 -13.99
C LYS A 43 1.77 12.05 -12.49
N ILE A 44 2.92 11.76 -11.89
CA ILE A 44 3.25 12.10 -10.51
C ILE A 44 4.58 12.88 -10.52
N GLU A 45 4.63 13.96 -9.74
CA GLU A 45 5.85 14.76 -9.54
C GLU A 45 5.94 15.19 -8.07
N GLY A 46 7.14 15.54 -7.61
CA GLY A 46 7.32 16.11 -6.27
C GLY A 46 6.70 17.50 -6.18
N ASP A 47 6.13 17.82 -5.02
CA ASP A 47 5.59 19.16 -4.75
C ASP A 47 6.73 20.11 -4.34
N PRO A 48 7.03 21.15 -5.16
CA PRO A 48 8.10 22.10 -4.84
C PRO A 48 7.82 22.95 -3.59
N GLU A 49 6.56 23.08 -3.20
CA GLU A 49 6.19 23.83 -2.00
C GLU A 49 6.20 22.98 -0.71
N HIS A 50 6.41 21.66 -0.85
CA HIS A 50 6.44 20.78 0.32
C HIS A 50 7.76 20.96 1.08
N PRO A 51 7.74 21.23 2.41
CA PRO A 51 8.93 21.64 3.16
C PRO A 51 10.03 20.58 3.20
N MET A 52 9.67 19.29 3.15
CA MET A 52 10.63 18.20 3.28
C MET A 52 11.35 17.85 1.99
N ASN A 53 10.62 17.69 0.88
CA ASN A 53 11.22 17.21 -0.37
C ASN A 53 11.37 18.28 -1.45
N LYS A 54 10.82 19.47 -1.28
CA LYS A 54 11.02 20.66 -2.15
C LYS A 54 11.01 20.32 -3.65
N GLY A 55 10.10 19.47 -4.07
CA GLY A 55 9.96 18.99 -5.44
C GLY A 55 10.79 17.75 -5.80
N ALA A 56 11.71 17.31 -4.97
CA ALA A 56 12.43 16.05 -5.20
C ALA A 56 11.51 14.84 -5.02
N LEU A 57 11.67 13.82 -5.87
CA LEU A 57 10.95 12.55 -5.79
C LEU A 57 11.90 11.43 -6.18
N CYS A 58 12.01 10.42 -5.32
CA CYS A 58 12.86 9.26 -5.58
C CYS A 58 12.30 8.37 -6.69
N PRO A 59 13.11 7.47 -7.27
CA PRO A 59 12.65 6.57 -8.33
C PRO A 59 11.42 5.74 -7.96
N MET A 60 11.30 5.28 -6.71
CA MET A 60 10.12 4.54 -6.25
C MET A 60 8.85 5.38 -6.26
N GLY A 61 8.94 6.64 -5.84
CA GLY A 61 7.82 7.56 -5.88
C GLY A 61 7.42 7.92 -7.32
N ALA A 62 8.40 8.14 -8.19
CA ALA A 62 8.18 8.41 -9.60
C ALA A 62 7.52 7.23 -10.33
N ALA A 63 7.94 6.00 -10.03
CA ALA A 63 7.40 4.76 -10.61
C ALA A 63 6.08 4.29 -9.99
N ALA A 64 5.49 5.02 -9.05
CA ALA A 64 4.28 4.60 -8.36
C ALA A 64 3.10 4.33 -9.31
N LEU A 65 3.01 5.04 -10.42
CA LEU A 65 1.96 4.82 -11.42
C LEU A 65 2.09 3.48 -12.13
N GLU A 66 3.31 3.04 -12.41
CA GLU A 66 3.57 1.73 -13.01
C GLU A 66 3.07 0.59 -12.12
N GLN A 67 3.19 0.77 -10.80
CA GLN A 67 2.67 -0.19 -9.83
C GLN A 67 1.14 -0.17 -9.77
N ILE A 68 0.53 1.02 -9.75
CA ILE A 68 -0.93 1.19 -9.61
C ILE A 68 -1.64 0.66 -10.86
N TYR A 69 -1.15 1.00 -12.05
CA TYR A 69 -1.77 0.65 -13.34
C TYR A 69 -1.14 -0.58 -14.00
N ASN A 70 -0.35 -1.36 -13.26
CA ASN A 70 0.25 -2.58 -13.79
C ASN A 70 -0.84 -3.55 -14.27
N PRO A 71 -0.82 -4.00 -15.53
CA PRO A 71 -1.82 -4.93 -16.05
C PRO A 71 -1.80 -6.30 -15.35
N LYS A 72 -0.67 -6.66 -14.73
CA LYS A 72 -0.52 -7.88 -13.94
C LYS A 72 -0.94 -7.72 -12.48
N ARG A 73 -1.41 -6.54 -12.06
CA ARG A 73 -1.88 -6.32 -10.70
C ARG A 73 -3.08 -7.20 -10.40
N LEU A 74 -3.03 -7.93 -9.30
CA LEU A 74 -4.16 -8.73 -8.80
C LEU A 74 -5.30 -7.78 -8.39
N LYS A 75 -6.48 -8.00 -8.97
CA LYS A 75 -7.70 -7.20 -8.72
C LYS A 75 -8.78 -7.98 -8.00
N TYR A 76 -8.61 -9.28 -7.89
CA TYR A 76 -9.58 -10.22 -7.34
C TYR A 76 -8.88 -11.29 -6.51
N PRO A 77 -9.58 -11.94 -5.57
CA PRO A 77 -9.04 -13.09 -4.86
C PRO A 77 -8.70 -14.21 -5.84
N MET A 78 -7.66 -14.94 -5.52
CA MET A 78 -7.17 -16.05 -6.32
C MET A 78 -6.99 -17.28 -5.43
N ARG A 79 -7.55 -18.42 -5.85
CA ARG A 79 -7.36 -19.71 -5.21
C ARG A 79 -6.35 -20.54 -5.98
N ARG A 80 -5.46 -21.21 -5.26
CA ARG A 80 -4.52 -22.15 -5.90
C ARG A 80 -5.23 -23.45 -6.28
N VAL A 81 -5.08 -23.86 -7.55
CA VAL A 81 -5.68 -25.10 -8.08
C VAL A 81 -4.70 -26.21 -8.39
N GLY A 82 -3.42 -25.97 -8.15
CA GLY A 82 -2.35 -26.94 -8.35
C GLY A 82 -1.54 -27.20 -7.09
N ALA A 83 -0.51 -28.04 -7.21
CA ALA A 83 0.44 -28.26 -6.14
C ALA A 83 1.20 -26.96 -5.79
N ARG A 84 1.73 -26.91 -4.57
CA ARG A 84 2.54 -25.77 -4.12
C ARG A 84 3.78 -25.63 -5.02
N GLY A 85 3.95 -24.43 -5.59
CA GLY A 85 5.06 -24.14 -6.52
C GLY A 85 4.70 -24.22 -8.00
N GLU A 86 3.57 -24.82 -8.39
CA GLU A 86 3.14 -24.89 -9.80
C GLU A 86 2.65 -23.55 -10.36
N GLY A 87 2.31 -22.59 -9.52
CA GLY A 87 1.86 -21.27 -9.96
C GLY A 87 0.49 -21.27 -10.64
N LYS A 88 -0.32 -22.31 -10.47
CA LYS A 88 -1.67 -22.42 -11.03
C LYS A 88 -2.70 -21.80 -10.11
N TRP A 89 -3.41 -20.80 -10.61
CA TRP A 89 -4.39 -20.02 -9.84
C TRP A 89 -5.66 -19.83 -10.63
N GLU A 90 -6.80 -19.87 -9.95
CA GLU A 90 -8.09 -19.48 -10.49
C GLU A 90 -8.66 -18.28 -9.74
N ARG A 91 -9.43 -17.46 -10.43
CA ARG A 91 -10.14 -16.35 -9.82
C ARG A 91 -11.37 -16.87 -9.09
N ILE A 92 -11.57 -16.38 -7.85
CA ILE A 92 -12.76 -16.66 -7.03
C ILE A 92 -13.42 -15.34 -6.62
N THR A 93 -14.62 -15.42 -6.07
CA THR A 93 -15.31 -14.28 -5.45
C THR A 93 -14.76 -13.98 -4.06
N TRP A 94 -15.07 -12.81 -3.53
CA TRP A 94 -14.72 -12.47 -2.14
C TRP A 94 -15.45 -13.34 -1.14
N ASP A 95 -16.72 -13.70 -1.40
CA ASP A 95 -17.50 -14.55 -0.51
C ASP A 95 -16.88 -15.96 -0.43
N GLU A 96 -16.54 -16.56 -1.57
CA GLU A 96 -15.82 -17.85 -1.60
C GLU A 96 -14.48 -17.76 -0.83
N ALA A 97 -13.73 -16.68 -1.00
CA ALA A 97 -12.46 -16.49 -0.30
C ALA A 97 -12.66 -16.40 1.22
N TYR A 98 -13.67 -15.65 1.68
CA TYR A 98 -13.97 -15.53 3.10
C TYR A 98 -14.46 -16.86 3.69
N ASP A 99 -15.33 -17.57 3.00
CA ASP A 99 -15.84 -18.86 3.46
C ASP A 99 -14.72 -19.89 3.62
N GLU A 100 -13.82 -19.98 2.65
CA GLU A 100 -12.66 -20.89 2.72
C GLU A 100 -11.71 -20.52 3.87
N ILE A 101 -11.40 -19.23 4.04
CA ILE A 101 -10.51 -18.75 5.11
C ILE A 101 -11.14 -19.02 6.48
N VAL A 102 -12.40 -18.66 6.67
CA VAL A 102 -13.11 -18.85 7.95
C VAL A 102 -13.24 -20.32 8.28
N THR A 103 -13.60 -21.15 7.30
CA THR A 103 -13.70 -22.60 7.49
C THR A 103 -12.35 -23.17 7.94
N LYS A 104 -11.27 -22.80 7.26
CA LYS A 104 -9.93 -23.30 7.61
C LYS A 104 -9.43 -22.83 8.97
N ILE A 105 -9.75 -21.60 9.36
CA ILE A 105 -9.46 -21.09 10.72
C ILE A 105 -10.20 -21.94 11.76
N LYS A 106 -11.51 -22.14 11.59
CA LYS A 106 -12.33 -22.91 12.53
C LYS A 106 -11.89 -24.38 12.63
N GLU A 107 -11.61 -25.04 11.52
CA GLU A 107 -11.07 -26.39 11.50
C GLU A 107 -9.74 -26.49 12.28
N THR A 108 -8.81 -25.57 12.01
CA THR A 108 -7.50 -25.55 12.66
C THR A 108 -7.65 -25.31 14.17
N GLN A 109 -8.53 -24.40 14.58
CA GLN A 109 -8.80 -24.14 16.00
C GLN A 109 -9.47 -25.33 16.68
N ALA A 110 -10.38 -26.02 16.01
CA ALA A 110 -11.05 -27.20 16.55
C ALA A 110 -10.06 -28.38 16.76
N GLU A 111 -9.09 -28.53 15.87
CA GLU A 111 -8.10 -29.61 15.92
C GLU A 111 -6.93 -29.32 16.86
N PHE A 112 -6.43 -28.08 16.87
CA PHE A 112 -5.16 -27.73 17.53
C PHE A 112 -5.28 -26.61 18.59
N GLY A 113 -6.47 -26.05 18.81
CA GLY A 113 -6.70 -24.93 19.71
C GLY A 113 -6.44 -23.55 19.07
N GLU A 114 -6.92 -22.51 19.74
CA GLU A 114 -6.82 -21.12 19.26
C GLU A 114 -5.37 -20.63 19.12
N GLU A 115 -4.47 -21.13 19.95
CA GLU A 115 -3.06 -20.78 19.96
C GLU A 115 -2.28 -21.33 18.73
N SER A 116 -2.87 -22.25 17.97
CA SER A 116 -2.25 -22.82 16.76
C SER A 116 -2.15 -21.84 15.61
N ILE A 117 -2.90 -20.73 15.66
CA ILE A 117 -2.91 -19.71 14.62
C ILE A 117 -2.01 -18.55 15.01
N TRP A 118 -1.09 -18.19 14.12
CA TRP A 118 -0.25 -17.02 14.24
C TRP A 118 -0.63 -15.97 13.19
N VAL A 119 -0.83 -14.72 13.65
CA VAL A 119 -1.18 -13.59 12.78
C VAL A 119 0.02 -12.65 12.68
N GLY A 120 0.54 -12.50 11.47
CA GLY A 120 1.67 -11.63 11.20
C GLY A 120 1.36 -10.56 10.15
N THR A 121 1.99 -9.42 10.31
CA THR A 121 1.99 -8.37 9.29
C THR A 121 3.40 -7.92 8.99
N GLY A 122 3.64 -7.34 7.82
CA GLY A 122 4.87 -6.60 7.58
C GLY A 122 4.90 -5.28 8.36
N THR A 123 5.88 -4.44 8.12
CA THR A 123 5.96 -3.09 8.73
C THR A 123 4.83 -2.18 8.24
N GLY A 124 3.61 -2.65 8.36
CA GLY A 124 2.40 -1.99 7.88
C GLY A 124 1.96 -0.86 8.80
N ARG A 125 2.35 0.34 8.48
CA ARG A 125 2.08 1.54 9.29
C ARG A 125 0.62 1.92 9.39
N HIS A 126 -0.22 1.35 8.55
CA HIS A 126 -1.65 1.65 8.52
C HIS A 126 -2.54 0.48 8.93
N HIS A 127 -1.97 -0.72 9.06
CA HIS A 127 -2.72 -1.96 9.28
C HIS A 127 -2.58 -2.52 10.69
N PHE A 128 -1.68 -1.98 11.47
CA PHE A 128 -1.35 -2.45 12.82
C PHE A 128 -2.59 -2.67 13.69
N ALA A 129 -3.48 -1.69 13.76
CA ALA A 129 -4.68 -1.79 14.57
C ALA A 129 -5.66 -2.89 14.08
N TYR A 130 -5.68 -3.14 12.78
CA TYR A 130 -6.54 -4.19 12.22
C TYR A 130 -5.99 -5.59 12.48
N VAL A 131 -4.67 -5.76 12.45
CA VAL A 131 -4.02 -7.06 12.67
C VAL A 131 -4.23 -7.52 14.12
N SER A 132 -3.97 -6.66 15.09
CA SER A 132 -4.21 -6.98 16.50
C SER A 132 -5.69 -7.24 16.79
N ARG A 133 -6.58 -6.43 16.20
CA ARG A 133 -8.03 -6.64 16.33
C ARG A 133 -8.48 -7.96 15.71
N PHE A 134 -7.93 -8.33 14.57
CA PHE A 134 -8.23 -9.62 13.93
C PHE A 134 -7.77 -10.79 14.79
N ALA A 135 -6.53 -10.75 15.31
CA ALA A 135 -6.01 -11.78 16.21
C ALA A 135 -6.92 -11.95 17.44
N ASN A 136 -7.31 -10.83 18.07
CA ASN A 136 -8.24 -10.87 19.21
C ASN A 136 -9.62 -11.43 18.81
N ALA A 137 -10.12 -11.10 17.63
CA ALA A 137 -11.43 -11.57 17.16
C ALA A 137 -11.47 -13.07 16.90
N ILE A 138 -10.35 -13.68 16.48
CA ILE A 138 -10.24 -15.13 16.30
C ILE A 138 -9.73 -15.85 17.56
N GLY A 139 -9.46 -15.14 18.66
CA GLY A 139 -9.09 -15.71 19.94
C GLY A 139 -7.62 -16.06 20.10
N THR A 140 -6.74 -15.80 19.12
CA THR A 140 -5.33 -16.14 19.23
C THR A 140 -4.52 -15.05 19.95
N PRO A 141 -3.66 -15.42 20.95
CA PRO A 141 -2.70 -14.50 21.53
C PRO A 141 -1.46 -14.30 20.63
N ASN A 142 -1.29 -15.14 19.61
CA ASN A 142 -0.09 -15.22 18.80
C ASN A 142 -0.16 -14.26 17.61
N TRP A 143 0.22 -13.00 17.84
CA TRP A 143 0.38 -12.05 16.76
C TRP A 143 1.67 -11.25 16.90
N CYS A 144 2.24 -10.84 15.78
CA CYS A 144 3.48 -10.09 15.76
C CYS A 144 3.49 -9.06 14.62
N GLU A 145 4.07 -7.93 14.94
CA GLU A 145 4.44 -6.89 13.98
C GLU A 145 5.97 -6.73 14.04
N PRO A 146 6.70 -6.97 12.93
CA PRO A 146 8.17 -6.97 12.95
C PRO A 146 8.78 -5.63 13.32
N GLY A 147 8.09 -4.51 13.10
CA GLY A 147 8.55 -3.20 13.53
C GLY A 147 8.76 -3.09 15.03
N THR A 148 7.99 -3.83 15.81
CA THR A 148 8.12 -3.87 17.27
C THR A 148 9.39 -4.58 17.72
N ALA A 149 9.73 -5.71 17.14
CA ALA A 149 10.84 -6.53 17.57
C ALA A 149 12.18 -6.20 16.89
N GLN A 150 12.15 -5.83 15.62
CA GLN A 150 13.35 -5.74 14.76
C GLN A 150 13.69 -4.33 14.29
N CYS A 151 12.73 -3.41 14.26
CA CYS A 151 12.88 -2.11 13.63
C CYS A 151 12.65 -0.95 14.64
N PHE A 152 11.40 -0.69 14.93
CA PHE A 152 11.01 0.52 15.67
C PHE A 152 11.49 0.48 17.13
N ARG A 153 11.20 -0.58 17.86
CA ARG A 153 11.53 -0.65 19.29
C ARG A 153 13.02 -0.65 19.58
N PRO A 154 13.89 -1.44 18.92
CA PRO A 154 15.34 -1.35 19.10
C PRO A 154 15.88 0.04 18.79
N ARG A 155 15.37 0.68 17.72
CA ARG A 155 15.78 2.03 17.36
C ARG A 155 15.34 3.07 18.40
N VAL A 156 14.11 2.99 18.89
CA VAL A 156 13.59 3.89 19.93
C VAL A 156 14.41 3.74 21.20
N HIS A 157 14.59 2.51 21.68
CA HIS A 157 15.33 2.26 22.91
C HIS A 157 16.79 2.68 22.80
N GLY A 158 17.45 2.30 21.70
CA GLY A 158 18.83 2.71 21.45
C GLY A 158 18.99 4.23 21.44
N SER A 159 18.12 4.94 20.73
CA SER A 159 18.17 6.40 20.63
C SER A 159 17.86 7.10 21.94
N VAL A 160 16.84 6.64 22.68
CA VAL A 160 16.48 7.23 23.97
C VAL A 160 17.58 7.02 25.00
N ILE A 161 18.21 5.84 25.03
CA ILE A 161 19.32 5.55 25.97
C ILE A 161 20.55 6.38 25.62
N THR A 162 20.86 6.56 24.32
CA THR A 162 22.11 7.22 23.90
C THR A 162 21.98 8.73 23.77
N MET A 163 20.83 9.23 23.33
CA MET A 163 20.60 10.65 22.99
C MET A 163 19.51 11.32 23.81
N GLY A 164 18.81 10.57 24.67
CA GLY A 164 17.68 11.09 25.45
C GLY A 164 16.42 11.37 24.65
N GLN A 165 16.43 11.16 23.34
CA GLN A 165 15.29 11.43 22.46
C GLN A 165 15.22 10.47 21.29
N LEU A 166 14.07 10.39 20.63
CA LEU A 166 13.88 9.65 19.39
C LEU A 166 14.09 10.55 18.17
N PRO A 167 15.23 10.46 17.47
CA PRO A 167 15.38 11.15 16.19
C PRO A 167 14.56 10.43 15.11
N ILE A 168 13.66 11.15 14.46
CA ILE A 168 12.97 10.67 13.28
C ILE A 168 13.77 11.16 12.07
N CYS A 169 14.64 10.28 11.56
CA CYS A 169 15.40 10.59 10.35
C CYS A 169 14.48 10.57 9.13
N VAL A 170 14.32 11.71 8.50
CA VAL A 170 13.71 11.86 7.18
C VAL A 170 14.84 12.13 6.20
N TYR A 171 15.08 11.20 5.29
CA TYR A 171 16.21 11.24 4.34
C TYR A 171 16.16 12.41 3.32
N THR A 172 15.15 13.23 3.40
CA THR A 172 14.93 14.37 2.48
C THR A 172 15.03 15.73 3.17
N ASN A 173 15.51 15.76 4.41
CA ASN A 173 15.69 17.02 5.13
C ASN A 173 17.08 17.59 4.83
N GLU A 174 17.13 18.81 4.29
CA GLU A 174 18.38 19.52 3.97
C GLU A 174 19.16 19.97 5.22
N GLU A 175 18.53 19.88 6.41
CA GLU A 175 19.12 20.28 7.68
C GLU A 175 19.83 19.12 8.42
N MET A 176 20.00 17.97 7.75
CA MET A 176 20.87 16.88 8.19
C MET A 176 22.17 16.88 7.38
#